data_ac91114322ddcc71ea4c968c7f987d01
#
_entry.id   ac91114322ddcc71ea4c968c7f987d01
#
_cell.length_a   1.000
_cell.length_b   1.000
_cell.length_c   1.000
_cell.angle_alpha   90.00
_cell.angle_beta   90.00
_cell.angle_gamma   90.00
#
_symmetry.space_group_name_H-M   'P 1'
#
loop_
_entity.id
_entity.type
_entity.pdbx_description
1 polymer ?
#
loop_
_entity_poly.entity_id
_entity_poly.type
_entity_poly.pdbx_seq_one_letter_code
_entity_poly.pdbx_strand_id
1 'polypeptide(L)'
;TLLQQVGLRPEHADRYPHQLSGGQRQRVAIARALIVEPSILLLDEPTSALDASVQAEVLNLLEQIRRDRKLTFVMVSHDLGVVTHMCERLAVMRNGAVVERLSSRELAEGAVHEDYTRNLMIASKGFVKA
;
A
#
# COMPACT_ATOMS: atom_id res chain seq x y z
N THR A 1 11.01 -18.01 -9.79
CA THR A 1 11.86 -16.85 -9.54
C THR A 1 11.07 -15.71 -8.91
N LEU A 2 11.78 -14.77 -8.31
CA LEU A 2 11.14 -13.57 -7.72
C LEU A 2 10.40 -12.76 -8.78
N LEU A 3 10.95 -12.61 -9.98
CA LEU A 3 10.28 -11.88 -11.06
C LEU A 3 8.95 -12.52 -11.42
N GLN A 4 8.90 -13.83 -11.54
CA GLN A 4 7.65 -14.54 -11.81
C GLN A 4 6.64 -14.36 -10.69
N GLN A 5 7.10 -14.39 -9.44
CA GLN A 5 6.25 -14.22 -8.26
C GLN A 5 5.59 -12.85 -8.21
N VAL A 6 6.26 -11.81 -8.71
CA VAL A 6 5.69 -10.46 -8.79
C VAL A 6 4.98 -10.21 -10.13
N GLY A 7 4.77 -11.24 -10.94
CA GLY A 7 4.03 -11.15 -12.19
C GLY A 7 4.79 -10.59 -13.37
N LEU A 8 6.12 -10.61 -13.30
CA LEU A 8 6.98 -10.20 -14.41
C LEU A 8 7.50 -11.42 -15.17
N ARG A 9 7.81 -11.21 -16.44
CA ARG A 9 8.41 -12.24 -17.28
C ARG A 9 9.94 -12.21 -17.17
N PRO A 10 10.63 -13.34 -17.40
CA PRO A 10 12.10 -13.38 -17.30
C PRO A 10 12.83 -12.34 -18.14
N GLU A 11 12.30 -11.98 -19.29
CA GLU A 11 12.87 -10.98 -20.18
C GLU A 11 12.94 -9.58 -19.56
N HIS A 12 12.13 -9.29 -18.54
CA HIS A 12 12.16 -8.01 -17.85
C HIS A 12 13.45 -7.84 -17.02
N ALA A 13 14.14 -8.93 -16.69
CA ALA A 13 15.39 -8.88 -15.94
C ALA A 13 16.50 -8.10 -16.68
N ASP A 14 16.46 -8.12 -18.01
CA ASP A 14 17.48 -7.49 -18.86
C ASP A 14 17.12 -6.05 -19.27
N ARG A 15 16.02 -5.51 -18.76
CA ARG A 15 15.57 -4.16 -19.12
C ARG A 15 16.07 -3.12 -18.13
N TYR A 16 16.43 -1.96 -18.67
CA TYR A 16 16.72 -0.80 -17.84
C TYR A 16 15.42 -0.20 -17.28
N PRO A 17 15.48 0.57 -16.16
CA PRO A 17 14.26 1.13 -15.55
C PRO A 17 13.40 1.95 -16.52
N HIS A 18 13.99 2.69 -17.44
CA HIS A 18 13.22 3.50 -18.41
C HIS A 18 12.47 2.65 -19.46
N GLN A 19 12.78 1.36 -19.56
CA GLN A 19 12.11 0.42 -20.47
C GLN A 19 10.93 -0.29 -19.83
N LEU A 20 10.65 0.01 -18.56
CA LEU A 20 9.57 -0.61 -17.80
C LEU A 20 8.45 0.40 -17.56
N SER A 21 7.19 -0.08 -17.51
CA SER A 21 6.06 0.73 -17.08
C SER A 21 6.18 1.08 -15.59
N GLY A 22 5.35 2.02 -15.11
CA GLY A 22 5.29 2.36 -13.68
C GLY A 22 4.96 1.15 -12.81
N GLY A 23 3.97 0.35 -13.20
CA GLY A 23 3.60 -0.88 -12.49
C GLY A 23 4.70 -1.93 -12.52
N GLN A 24 5.39 -2.07 -13.65
CA GLN A 24 6.51 -3.01 -13.76
C GLN A 24 7.69 -2.59 -12.88
N ARG A 25 8.00 -1.29 -12.82
CA ARG A 25 9.03 -0.75 -11.92
C ARG A 25 8.69 -1.03 -10.47
N GLN A 26 7.44 -0.84 -10.08
CA GLN A 26 6.98 -1.11 -8.73
C GLN A 26 7.12 -2.60 -8.38
N ARG A 27 6.78 -3.48 -9.31
CA ARG A 27 6.94 -4.93 -9.13
C ARG A 27 8.40 -5.33 -8.96
N VAL A 28 9.32 -4.71 -9.71
CA VAL A 28 10.76 -4.90 -9.54
C VAL A 28 11.22 -4.44 -8.15
N ALA A 29 10.73 -3.29 -7.69
CA ALA A 29 11.06 -2.79 -6.36
C ALA A 29 10.59 -3.75 -5.27
N ILE A 30 9.40 -4.33 -5.41
CA ILE A 30 8.89 -5.35 -4.47
C ILE A 30 9.79 -6.58 -4.49
N ALA A 31 10.17 -7.08 -5.67
CA ALA A 31 11.05 -8.23 -5.79
C ALA A 31 12.41 -7.98 -5.11
N ARG A 32 12.98 -6.78 -5.28
CA ARG A 32 14.24 -6.40 -4.64
C ARG A 32 14.13 -6.46 -3.12
N ALA A 33 13.03 -5.99 -2.56
CA ALA A 33 12.80 -6.03 -1.13
C ALA A 33 12.67 -7.47 -0.62
N LEU A 34 12.11 -8.37 -1.42
CA LEU A 34 11.89 -9.77 -1.05
C LEU A 34 13.17 -10.64 -1.12
N ILE A 35 14.21 -10.19 -1.82
CA ILE A 35 15.45 -10.94 -1.96
C ILE A 35 16.08 -11.28 -0.60
N VAL A 36 15.98 -10.37 0.37
CA VAL A 36 16.54 -10.56 1.71
C VAL A 36 15.65 -11.41 2.62
N GLU A 37 14.54 -11.93 2.11
CA GLU A 37 13.58 -12.76 2.85
C GLU A 37 13.13 -12.11 4.16
N PRO A 38 12.56 -10.89 4.12
CA PRO A 38 12.18 -10.16 5.33
C PRO A 38 10.96 -10.78 6.00
N SER A 39 10.79 -10.52 7.31
CA SER A 39 9.54 -10.80 8.02
C SER A 39 8.65 -9.56 8.08
N ILE A 40 9.22 -8.37 7.95
CA ILE A 40 8.51 -7.09 7.93
C ILE A 40 8.86 -6.37 6.64
N LEU A 41 7.83 -5.89 5.93
CA LEU A 41 8.01 -5.11 4.71
C LEU A 41 7.46 -3.70 4.93
N LEU A 42 8.32 -2.70 4.71
CA LEU A 42 7.94 -1.29 4.80
C LEU A 42 7.53 -0.80 3.41
N LEU A 43 6.33 -0.27 3.31
CA LEU A 43 5.77 0.23 2.05
C LEU A 43 5.49 1.72 2.20
N ASP A 44 6.25 2.55 1.50
CA ASP A 44 6.08 4.00 1.52
C ASP A 44 5.41 4.43 0.20
N GLU A 45 4.15 4.81 0.29
CA GLU A 45 3.35 5.26 -0.86
C GLU A 45 3.46 4.33 -2.08
N PRO A 46 3.19 3.01 -1.91
CA PRO A 46 3.55 2.01 -2.94
C PRO A 46 2.78 2.16 -4.25
N THR A 47 1.68 2.89 -4.29
CA THR A 47 0.85 3.02 -5.48
C THR A 47 0.52 4.47 -5.85
N SER A 48 1.16 5.46 -5.21
CA SER A 48 0.81 6.87 -5.38
C SER A 48 1.01 7.41 -6.80
N ALA A 49 1.96 6.87 -7.54
CA ALA A 49 2.29 7.32 -8.89
C ALA A 49 1.62 6.46 -9.99
N LEU A 50 0.73 5.55 -9.61
CA LEU A 50 0.11 4.60 -10.55
C LEU A 50 -1.34 5.03 -10.86
N ASP A 51 -1.81 4.70 -12.07
CA ASP A 51 -3.22 4.86 -12.39
C ASP A 51 -4.09 3.84 -11.62
N ALA A 52 -5.41 4.05 -11.61
CA ALA A 52 -6.32 3.27 -10.77
C ALA A 52 -6.28 1.77 -11.05
N SER A 53 -6.19 1.37 -12.32
CA SER A 53 -6.20 -0.06 -12.68
C SER A 53 -4.89 -0.74 -12.28
N VAL A 54 -3.77 -0.10 -12.53
CA VAL A 54 -2.45 -0.61 -12.16
C VAL A 54 -2.29 -0.62 -10.64
N GLN A 55 -2.82 0.40 -9.96
CA GLN A 55 -2.85 0.45 -8.49
C GLN A 55 -3.55 -0.77 -7.91
N ALA A 56 -4.72 -1.11 -8.41
CA ALA A 56 -5.48 -2.28 -7.94
C ALA A 56 -4.68 -3.57 -8.13
N GLU A 57 -4.03 -3.75 -9.28
CA GLU A 57 -3.20 -4.92 -9.55
C GLU A 57 -2.03 -5.04 -8.57
N VAL A 58 -1.33 -3.93 -8.31
CA VAL A 58 -0.19 -3.92 -7.38
C VAL A 58 -0.65 -4.19 -5.95
N LEU A 59 -1.76 -3.62 -5.52
CA LEU A 59 -2.31 -3.87 -4.17
C LEU A 59 -2.72 -5.33 -4.00
N ASN A 60 -3.35 -5.94 -5.00
CA ASN A 60 -3.70 -7.36 -4.97
C ASN A 60 -2.47 -8.25 -4.91
N LEU A 61 -1.43 -7.90 -5.67
CA LEU A 61 -0.15 -8.60 -5.63
C LEU A 61 0.49 -8.54 -4.24
N LEU A 62 0.52 -7.37 -3.64
CA LEU A 62 1.07 -7.17 -2.29
C LEU A 62 0.31 -8.01 -1.26
N GLU A 63 -1.02 -8.04 -1.33
CA GLU A 63 -1.83 -8.83 -0.42
C GLU A 63 -1.56 -10.33 -0.58
N GLN A 64 -1.41 -10.80 -1.80
CA GLN A 64 -1.07 -12.20 -2.07
C GLN A 64 0.30 -12.56 -1.51
N ILE A 65 1.31 -11.71 -1.73
CA ILE A 65 2.66 -11.92 -1.21
C ILE A 65 2.65 -11.94 0.32
N ARG A 66 1.91 -11.03 0.94
CA ARG A 66 1.79 -10.98 2.40
C ARG A 66 1.29 -12.30 2.96
N ARG A 67 0.24 -12.85 2.35
CA ARG A 67 -0.34 -14.14 2.78
C ARG A 67 0.60 -15.30 2.53
N ASP A 68 1.16 -15.38 1.32
CA ASP A 68 2.00 -16.52 0.91
C ASP A 68 3.31 -16.60 1.71
N ARG A 69 3.89 -15.47 2.05
CA ARG A 69 5.15 -15.39 2.79
C ARG A 69 4.97 -15.08 4.27
N LYS A 70 3.72 -14.90 4.73
CA LYS A 70 3.39 -14.56 6.12
C LYS A 70 4.12 -13.31 6.60
N LEU A 71 4.10 -12.26 5.76
CA LEU A 71 4.76 -11.00 6.06
C LEU A 71 3.88 -10.09 6.90
N THR A 72 4.53 -9.25 7.69
CA THR A 72 3.90 -8.10 8.34
C THR A 72 4.19 -6.87 7.50
N PHE A 73 3.16 -6.11 7.14
CA PHE A 73 3.30 -4.86 6.40
C PHE A 73 3.19 -3.66 7.32
N VAL A 74 4.07 -2.70 7.11
CA VAL A 74 3.92 -1.34 7.64
C VAL A 74 3.81 -0.43 6.43
N MET A 75 2.65 0.16 6.22
CA MET A 75 2.36 0.95 5.03
C MET A 75 2.16 2.42 5.38
N VAL A 76 2.80 3.30 4.63
CA VAL A 76 2.56 4.74 4.68
C VAL A 76 1.79 5.12 3.42
N SER A 77 0.65 5.78 3.61
CA SER A 77 -0.17 6.27 2.50
C SER A 77 -1.03 7.44 2.96
N HIS A 78 -1.31 8.36 2.04
CA HIS A 78 -2.30 9.41 2.26
C HIS A 78 -3.69 9.02 1.75
N ASP A 79 -3.80 7.87 1.11
CA ASP A 79 -5.06 7.34 0.57
C ASP A 79 -5.72 6.42 1.59
N LEU A 80 -6.78 6.90 2.24
CA LEU A 80 -7.48 6.13 3.26
C LEU A 80 -8.12 4.86 2.71
N GLY A 81 -8.57 4.88 1.46
CA GLY A 81 -9.12 3.68 0.82
C GLY A 81 -8.09 2.57 0.71
N VAL A 82 -6.86 2.91 0.34
CA VAL A 82 -5.76 1.95 0.28
C VAL A 82 -5.45 1.40 1.66
N VAL A 83 -5.30 2.26 2.65
CA VAL A 83 -4.95 1.86 4.02
C VAL A 83 -6.01 0.93 4.62
N THR A 84 -7.28 1.28 4.48
CA THR A 84 -8.37 0.47 5.04
C THR A 84 -8.55 -0.87 4.32
N HIS A 85 -8.22 -0.92 3.02
CA HIS A 85 -8.25 -2.15 2.26
C HIS A 85 -7.11 -3.11 2.65
N MET A 86 -5.92 -2.55 2.91
CA MET A 86 -4.70 -3.34 3.11
C MET A 86 -4.36 -3.60 4.57
N CYS A 87 -4.82 -2.77 5.49
CA CYS A 87 -4.41 -2.80 6.90
C CYS A 87 -5.60 -2.92 7.83
N GLU A 88 -5.44 -3.69 8.91
CA GLU A 88 -6.48 -3.83 9.95
C GLU A 88 -6.42 -2.67 10.95
N ARG A 89 -5.23 -2.16 11.21
CA ARG A 89 -4.99 -1.08 12.18
C ARG A 89 -4.22 0.04 11.52
N LEU A 90 -4.52 1.25 11.93
CA LEU A 90 -3.85 2.43 11.40
C LEU A 90 -3.57 3.46 12.49
N ALA A 91 -2.60 4.30 12.22
CA ALA A 91 -2.28 5.46 13.03
C ALA A 91 -2.31 6.68 12.12
N VAL A 92 -3.06 7.70 12.53
CA VAL A 92 -3.09 8.98 11.83
C VAL A 92 -1.97 9.85 12.40
N MET A 93 -1.13 10.38 11.54
CA MET A 93 0.00 11.21 11.93
C MET A 93 -0.13 12.63 11.43
N ARG A 94 0.37 13.56 12.23
CA ARG A 94 0.45 14.98 11.88
C ARG A 94 1.69 15.58 12.55
N ASN A 95 2.50 16.30 11.77
CA ASN A 95 3.70 16.98 12.25
C ASN A 95 4.63 16.07 13.08
N GLY A 96 4.81 14.82 12.62
CA GLY A 96 5.71 13.88 13.27
C GLY A 96 5.15 13.17 14.49
N ALA A 97 3.88 13.38 14.82
CA ALA A 97 3.24 12.76 15.99
C ALA A 97 2.00 11.97 15.58
N VAL A 98 1.72 10.91 16.33
CA VAL A 98 0.48 10.14 16.17
C VAL A 98 -0.64 10.92 16.88
N VAL A 99 -1.67 11.29 16.13
CA VAL A 99 -2.82 12.01 16.68
C VAL A 99 -3.98 11.09 17.03
N GLU A 100 -4.10 9.97 16.35
CA GLU A 100 -5.16 8.99 16.63
C GLU A 100 -4.74 7.61 16.17
N ARG A 101 -5.12 6.57 16.94
CA ARG A 101 -4.99 5.16 16.56
C ARG A 101 -6.36 4.54 16.51
N LEU A 102 -6.65 3.81 15.42
CA LEU A 102 -7.94 3.15 15.25
C LEU A 102 -7.81 1.94 14.33
N SER A 103 -8.83 1.10 14.33
CA SER A 103 -8.94 0.03 13.36
C SER A 103 -9.53 0.57 12.05
N SER A 104 -9.31 -0.14 10.96
CA SER A 104 -9.93 0.18 9.68
C SER A 104 -11.45 0.11 9.78
N ARG A 105 -11.98 -0.79 10.60
CA ARG A 105 -13.41 -0.90 10.86
C ARG A 105 -13.96 0.34 11.55
N GLU A 106 -13.28 0.82 12.60
CA GLU A 106 -13.67 2.05 13.31
C GLU A 106 -13.68 3.25 12.35
N LEU A 107 -12.67 3.35 11.50
CA LEU A 107 -12.62 4.42 10.49
C LEU A 107 -13.81 4.33 9.52
N ALA A 108 -14.11 3.13 9.04
CA ALA A 108 -15.20 2.89 8.10
C ALA A 108 -16.58 3.19 8.72
N GLU A 109 -16.72 2.94 10.02
CA GLU A 109 -17.95 3.21 10.77
C GLU A 109 -18.08 4.68 11.22
N GLY A 110 -17.06 5.48 11.00
CA GLY A 110 -17.03 6.88 11.41
C GLY A 110 -16.75 7.09 12.90
N ALA A 111 -16.26 6.05 13.58
CA ALA A 111 -15.91 6.12 15.01
C ALA A 111 -14.57 6.83 15.22
N VAL A 112 -14.52 8.11 14.85
CA VAL A 112 -13.34 8.96 14.83
C VAL A 112 -13.48 10.04 15.87
N HIS A 113 -12.43 10.30 16.64
CA HIS A 113 -12.45 11.27 17.74
C HIS A 113 -11.75 12.58 17.41
N GLU A 114 -10.76 12.56 16.49
CA GLU A 114 -9.98 13.75 16.17
C GLU A 114 -10.50 14.44 14.91
N ASP A 115 -10.57 15.77 14.96
CA ASP A 115 -11.03 16.57 13.82
C ASP A 115 -10.10 16.43 12.62
N TYR A 116 -8.80 16.30 12.86
CA TYR A 116 -7.83 16.09 11.80
C TYR A 116 -8.14 14.82 11.01
N THR A 117 -8.48 13.73 11.69
CA THR A 117 -8.86 12.46 11.06
C THR A 117 -10.15 12.61 10.26
N ARG A 118 -11.14 13.32 10.81
CA ARG A 118 -12.39 13.59 10.07
C ARG A 118 -12.14 14.39 8.80
N ASN A 119 -11.25 15.37 8.87
CA ASN A 119 -10.89 16.18 7.70
C ASN A 119 -10.19 15.34 6.62
N LEU A 120 -9.34 14.41 7.01
CA LEU A 120 -8.72 13.47 6.08
C LEU A 120 -9.78 12.59 5.40
N MET A 121 -10.77 12.11 6.14
CA MET A 121 -11.85 11.31 5.60
C MET A 121 -12.67 12.11 4.57
N ILE A 122 -12.97 13.37 4.87
CA ILE A 122 -13.71 14.26 3.97
C ILE A 122 -12.90 14.52 2.69
N ALA A 123 -11.60 14.68 2.81
CA ALA A 123 -10.71 14.93 1.67
C ALA A 123 -10.52 13.68 0.80
N SER A 124 -10.77 12.48 1.32
CA SER A 124 -10.62 11.21 0.58
C SER A 124 -11.92 10.85 -0.12
N LYS A 125 -11.89 10.82 -1.45
CA LYS A 125 -13.06 10.44 -2.26
C LYS A 125 -13.53 9.03 -1.92
N GLY A 126 -14.84 8.87 -1.75
CA GLY A 126 -15.47 7.58 -1.48
C GLY A 126 -15.46 7.18 -0.01
N PHE A 127 -14.87 7.97 0.88
CA PHE A 127 -14.83 7.68 2.31
C PHE A 127 -15.98 8.29 3.08
N VAL A 128 -16.48 9.44 2.65
CA VAL A 128 -17.62 10.11 3.28
C VAL A 128 -18.88 9.68 2.55
N LYS A 129 -19.77 9.03 3.27
CA LYS A 129 -21.12 8.79 2.78
C LYS A 129 -21.87 10.10 2.81
N ALA A 130 -22.35 10.47 1.66
CA ALA A 130 -23.20 11.65 1.57
C ALA A 130 -24.47 11.48 2.44
#